data_5a0059b71b87a4715df6384e6f2c7ae4
#
_entry.id   5a0059b71b87a4715df6384e6f2c7ae4
#
_cell.length_a   1.000
_cell.length_b   1.000
_cell.length_c   1.000
_cell.angle_alpha   90.00
_cell.angle_beta   90.00
_cell.angle_gamma   90.00
#
_symmetry.space_group_name_H-M   'P 1'
#
loop_
_entity.id
_entity.type
_entity.pdbx_description
1 polymer ?
#
loop_
_entity_poly.entity_id
_entity_poly.type
_entity_poly.pdbx_seq_one_letter_code
_entity_poly.pdbx_strand_id
1 'polypeptide(L)'
;MLKLILNQSVLFSFLVSFSLVAVAQDSQSTESDILFLKIQELEMEMADLRNEVEAQNYLLEKLIKESVKNDDKPAEIKNIDSSIGDEVYRFDGINDSKSISEIYNEAVRSLADEDYDSAKKLFMYLINNFSDPDKLPLSLFWLGEIEFSSSNFEESKKHYMQLISSFENHWRVPLAHKKLGDISFKLGNIKTAKEKYQFVIREFPNNPASSMSLQSLEDME
;
A
#
# COMPACT_ATOMS: atom_id res chain seq x y z
N MET A 1 20.74 42.89 37.03
CA MET A 1 20.17 41.53 37.17
C MET A 1 18.84 41.35 36.42
N LEU A 2 17.92 42.31 36.40
CA LEU A 2 16.59 42.15 35.74
C LEU A 2 16.66 41.94 34.21
N LYS A 3 17.63 42.56 33.50
CA LYS A 3 17.78 42.40 32.03
C LYS A 3 18.29 41.03 31.60
N LEU A 4 19.01 40.30 32.47
CA LEU A 4 19.52 38.96 32.14
C LEU A 4 18.41 37.88 32.21
N ILE A 5 17.48 38.06 33.16
CA ILE A 5 16.36 37.13 33.37
C ILE A 5 15.34 37.23 32.24
N LEU A 6 15.11 38.45 31.69
CA LEU A 6 14.19 38.69 30.61
C LEU A 6 14.67 38.04 29.28
N ASN A 7 16.00 38.02 29.06
CA ASN A 7 16.60 37.45 27.86
C ASN A 7 16.57 35.92 27.86
N GLN A 8 16.65 35.27 29.04
CA GLN A 8 16.56 33.81 29.13
C GLN A 8 15.12 33.29 28.93
N SER A 9 14.11 34.04 29.42
CA SER A 9 12.71 33.62 29.26
C SER A 9 12.24 33.72 27.79
N VAL A 10 12.72 34.72 27.04
CA VAL A 10 12.43 34.88 25.62
C VAL A 10 13.12 33.78 24.79
N LEU A 11 14.37 33.41 25.11
CA LEU A 11 15.09 32.33 24.44
C LEU A 11 14.44 30.96 24.69
N PHE A 12 13.96 30.73 25.92
CA PHE A 12 13.28 29.46 26.26
C PHE A 12 11.92 29.35 25.59
N SER A 13 11.15 30.44 25.46
CA SER A 13 9.90 30.48 24.72
C SER A 13 10.09 30.26 23.22
N PHE A 14 11.20 30.72 22.64
CA PHE A 14 11.51 30.51 21.22
C PHE A 14 11.95 29.07 20.93
N LEU A 15 12.70 28.43 21.85
CA LEU A 15 13.10 27.02 21.76
C LEU A 15 11.91 26.05 21.90
N VAL A 16 10.95 26.34 22.77
CA VAL A 16 9.74 25.51 22.94
C VAL A 16 8.80 25.65 21.74
N SER A 17 8.67 26.85 21.16
CA SER A 17 7.85 27.04 19.96
C SER A 17 8.48 26.40 18.70
N PHE A 18 9.80 26.34 18.60
CA PHE A 18 10.49 25.67 17.50
C PHE A 18 10.38 24.16 17.55
N SER A 19 10.43 23.56 18.76
CA SER A 19 10.23 22.11 18.91
C SER A 19 8.78 21.66 18.65
N LEU A 20 7.78 22.53 18.93
CA LEU A 20 6.37 22.21 18.66
C LEU A 20 6.05 22.23 17.14
N VAL A 21 6.71 23.11 16.37
CA VAL A 21 6.54 23.18 14.91
C VAL A 21 7.18 21.98 14.22
N ALA A 22 8.31 21.49 14.70
CA ALA A 22 8.98 20.30 14.13
C ALA A 22 8.16 19.01 14.31
N VAL A 23 7.45 18.85 15.43
CA VAL A 23 6.60 17.68 15.68
C VAL A 23 5.32 17.71 14.82
N ALA A 24 4.77 18.90 14.53
CA ALA A 24 3.59 19.03 13.69
C ALA A 24 3.90 18.77 12.20
N GLN A 25 5.13 18.98 11.77
CA GLN A 25 5.54 18.79 10.38
C GLN A 25 5.79 17.32 10.02
N ASP A 26 6.20 16.50 10.99
CA ASP A 26 6.44 15.05 10.79
C ASP A 26 5.12 14.25 10.70
N SER A 27 4.04 14.71 11.36
CA SER A 27 2.72 14.08 11.27
C SER A 27 1.98 14.40 9.95
N GLN A 28 2.19 15.59 9.38
CA GLN A 28 1.57 15.96 8.11
C GLN A 28 2.19 15.23 6.90
N SER A 29 3.48 14.89 6.94
CA SER A 29 4.14 14.12 5.88
C SER A 29 3.61 12.69 5.82
N THR A 30 3.40 12.05 6.97
CA THR A 30 2.89 10.67 7.06
C THR A 30 1.45 10.54 6.56
N GLU A 31 0.59 11.50 6.88
CA GLU A 31 -0.81 11.50 6.45
C GLU A 31 -0.92 11.76 4.93
N SER A 32 -0.12 12.68 4.41
CA SER A 32 -0.02 12.97 2.98
C SER A 32 0.51 11.76 2.19
N ASP A 33 1.48 11.04 2.72
CA ASP A 33 2.03 9.84 2.11
C ASP A 33 1.01 8.70 2.05
N ILE A 34 0.24 8.50 3.11
CA ILE A 34 -0.85 7.50 3.14
C ILE A 34 -1.94 7.84 2.12
N LEU A 35 -2.35 9.10 2.04
CA LEU A 35 -3.33 9.56 1.05
C LEU A 35 -2.81 9.36 -0.39
N PHE A 36 -1.56 9.71 -0.67
CA PHE A 36 -0.95 9.51 -1.97
C PHE A 36 -0.91 8.02 -2.37
N LEU A 37 -0.55 7.15 -1.43
CA LEU A 37 -0.55 5.71 -1.64
C LEU A 37 -1.96 5.17 -1.91
N LYS A 38 -2.97 5.70 -1.23
CA LYS A 38 -4.37 5.31 -1.46
C LYS A 38 -4.88 5.78 -2.81
N ILE A 39 -4.53 7.00 -3.23
CA ILE A 39 -4.86 7.50 -4.57
C ILE A 39 -4.24 6.61 -5.63
N GLN A 40 -2.97 6.25 -5.50
CA GLN A 40 -2.28 5.39 -6.45
C GLN A 40 -2.90 3.97 -6.50
N GLU A 41 -3.33 3.42 -5.37
CA GLU A 41 -4.06 2.15 -5.31
C GLU A 41 -5.40 2.24 -6.05
N LEU A 42 -6.17 3.32 -5.82
CA LEU A 42 -7.45 3.53 -6.49
C LEU A 42 -7.29 3.76 -8.01
N GLU A 43 -6.25 4.46 -8.44
CA GLU A 43 -5.96 4.65 -9.87
C GLU A 43 -5.65 3.32 -10.56
N MET A 44 -4.94 2.42 -9.89
CA MET A 44 -4.67 1.08 -10.44
C MET A 44 -5.91 0.19 -10.43
N GLU A 45 -6.70 0.21 -9.36
CA GLU A 45 -7.97 -0.52 -9.31
C GLU A 45 -8.93 -0.04 -10.41
N MET A 46 -8.97 1.27 -10.69
CA MET A 46 -9.72 1.82 -11.83
C MET A 46 -9.17 1.35 -13.18
N ALA A 47 -7.86 1.23 -13.32
CA ALA A 47 -7.25 0.73 -14.54
C ALA A 47 -7.58 -0.76 -14.77
N ASP A 48 -7.54 -1.58 -13.72
CA ASP A 48 -7.88 -2.99 -13.77
C ASP A 48 -9.36 -3.20 -14.08
N LEU A 49 -10.26 -2.45 -13.42
CA LEU A 49 -11.70 -2.47 -13.73
C LEU A 49 -11.99 -2.04 -15.15
N ARG A 50 -11.27 -1.06 -15.69
CA ARG A 50 -11.41 -0.65 -17.10
C ARG A 50 -11.02 -1.78 -18.05
N ASN A 51 -9.88 -2.44 -17.78
CA ASN A 51 -9.42 -3.57 -18.56
C ASN A 51 -10.42 -4.75 -18.51
N GLU A 52 -11.00 -5.00 -17.33
CA GLU A 52 -12.03 -6.03 -17.19
C GLU A 52 -13.31 -5.70 -17.97
N VAL A 53 -13.78 -4.44 -17.90
CA VAL A 53 -14.93 -3.98 -18.68
C VAL A 53 -14.65 -4.07 -20.19
N GLU A 54 -13.46 -3.72 -20.67
CA GLU A 54 -13.07 -3.87 -22.07
C GLU A 54 -13.04 -5.33 -22.51
N ALA A 55 -12.52 -6.23 -21.66
CA ALA A 55 -12.54 -7.68 -21.92
C ALA A 55 -13.97 -8.24 -21.97
N GLN A 56 -14.83 -7.82 -21.04
CA GLN A 56 -16.24 -8.22 -21.02
C GLN A 56 -16.98 -7.70 -22.26
N ASN A 57 -16.76 -6.45 -22.67
CA ASN A 57 -17.34 -5.87 -23.87
C ASN A 57 -16.88 -6.61 -25.13
N TYR A 58 -15.59 -6.98 -25.21
CA TYR A 58 -15.08 -7.81 -26.32
C TYR A 58 -15.75 -9.17 -26.38
N LEU A 59 -15.95 -9.84 -25.24
CA LEU A 59 -16.65 -11.12 -25.17
C LEU A 59 -18.12 -10.99 -25.55
N LEU A 60 -18.81 -9.94 -25.13
CA LEU A 60 -20.19 -9.63 -25.52
C LEU A 60 -20.30 -9.38 -27.01
N GLU A 61 -19.41 -8.58 -27.61
CA GLU A 61 -19.39 -8.38 -29.05
C GLU A 61 -19.15 -9.69 -29.84
N LYS A 62 -18.27 -10.53 -29.32
CA LYS A 62 -18.00 -11.85 -29.91
C LYS A 62 -19.23 -12.75 -29.85
N LEU A 63 -19.91 -12.82 -28.72
CA LEU A 63 -21.13 -13.60 -28.53
C LEU A 63 -22.28 -13.07 -29.43
N ILE A 64 -22.42 -11.74 -29.55
CA ILE A 64 -23.40 -11.13 -30.44
C ILE A 64 -23.10 -11.49 -31.90
N LYS A 65 -21.83 -11.43 -32.32
CA LYS A 65 -21.41 -11.82 -33.66
C LYS A 65 -21.62 -13.31 -33.98
N GLU A 66 -21.45 -14.15 -32.96
CA GLU A 66 -21.69 -15.61 -33.10
C GLU A 66 -23.20 -15.94 -33.10
N SER A 67 -24.01 -15.23 -32.30
CA SER A 67 -25.45 -15.40 -32.26
C SER A 67 -26.14 -14.95 -33.57
N VAL A 68 -25.65 -13.88 -34.19
CA VAL A 68 -26.15 -13.38 -35.49
C VAL A 68 -25.78 -14.31 -36.64
N LYS A 69 -24.77 -15.18 -36.50
CA LYS A 69 -24.41 -16.18 -37.52
C LYS A 69 -25.21 -17.47 -37.43
N ASN A 70 -25.94 -17.72 -36.37
CA ASN A 70 -26.73 -18.93 -36.13
C ASN A 70 -28.23 -18.63 -36.07
N ASP A 71 -28.78 -17.92 -37.05
CA ASP A 71 -30.22 -17.83 -37.25
C ASP A 71 -30.77 -19.18 -37.76
N ASP A 72 -30.81 -20.17 -36.87
CA ASP A 72 -31.69 -21.33 -36.96
C ASP A 72 -31.55 -22.22 -35.68
N LYS A 73 -32.05 -21.78 -34.56
CA LYS A 73 -32.69 -22.53 -33.45
C LYS A 73 -32.58 -21.71 -32.15
N PRO A 74 -33.66 -21.62 -31.35
CA PRO A 74 -33.56 -21.03 -30.03
C PRO A 74 -32.73 -21.97 -29.12
N ALA A 75 -31.50 -21.58 -28.84
CA ALA A 75 -30.70 -22.28 -27.86
C ALA A 75 -31.18 -21.89 -26.47
N GLU A 76 -31.61 -22.88 -25.68
CA GLU A 76 -31.77 -22.78 -24.25
C GLU A 76 -30.56 -22.10 -23.64
N ILE A 77 -30.76 -20.98 -22.98
CA ILE A 77 -29.77 -20.34 -22.11
C ILE A 77 -29.58 -21.31 -20.93
N LYS A 78 -28.64 -22.23 -21.11
CA LYS A 78 -28.08 -22.92 -19.94
C LYS A 78 -27.38 -21.85 -19.11
N ASN A 79 -27.87 -21.66 -17.90
CA ASN A 79 -27.23 -20.90 -16.87
C ASN A 79 -25.74 -21.19 -16.90
N ILE A 80 -24.95 -20.23 -17.38
CA ILE A 80 -23.53 -20.21 -17.14
C ILE A 80 -23.43 -19.93 -15.65
N ASP A 81 -23.24 -21.02 -14.93
CA ASP A 81 -22.85 -21.01 -13.54
C ASP A 81 -21.64 -20.07 -13.43
N SER A 82 -21.84 -18.93 -12.83
CA SER A 82 -20.80 -17.96 -12.48
C SER A 82 -20.01 -18.50 -11.28
N SER A 83 -19.43 -19.68 -11.47
CA SER A 83 -18.41 -20.20 -10.57
C SER A 83 -17.01 -19.75 -11.05
N ILE A 84 -16.79 -18.44 -11.15
CA ILE A 84 -15.50 -17.91 -10.79
C ILE A 84 -15.51 -18.04 -9.27
N GLY A 85 -14.85 -19.10 -8.80
CA GLY A 85 -14.91 -19.45 -7.41
C GLY A 85 -14.26 -18.37 -6.55
N ASP A 86 -15.10 -17.51 -5.98
CA ASP A 86 -14.77 -16.91 -4.70
C ASP A 86 -14.66 -18.07 -3.71
N GLU A 87 -13.44 -18.53 -3.48
CA GLU A 87 -13.16 -19.48 -2.41
C GLU A 87 -13.57 -18.80 -1.11
N VAL A 88 -14.69 -19.26 -0.57
CA VAL A 88 -15.24 -18.73 0.67
C VAL A 88 -14.52 -19.39 1.83
N TYR A 89 -13.71 -18.65 2.54
CA TYR A 89 -12.93 -19.13 3.68
C TYR A 89 -13.57 -18.71 5.00
N ARG A 90 -13.42 -19.55 6.02
CA ARG A 90 -13.87 -19.25 7.39
C ARG A 90 -12.72 -18.68 8.19
N PHE A 91 -12.93 -17.50 8.72
CA PHE A 91 -12.05 -16.90 9.72
C PHE A 91 -12.42 -17.37 11.12
N ASP A 92 -11.47 -17.97 11.85
CA ASP A 92 -11.69 -18.36 13.25
C ASP A 92 -11.91 -17.10 14.10
N GLY A 93 -13.17 -16.89 14.52
CA GLY A 93 -13.59 -15.71 15.27
C GLY A 93 -14.54 -14.76 14.52
N ILE A 94 -14.78 -15.00 13.22
CA ILE A 94 -15.85 -14.36 12.46
C ILE A 94 -16.81 -15.48 12.05
N ASN A 95 -18.06 -15.40 12.47
CA ASN A 95 -19.08 -16.44 12.21
C ASN A 95 -19.56 -16.50 10.75
N ASP A 96 -19.03 -15.66 9.87
CA ASP A 96 -19.37 -15.57 8.45
C ASP A 96 -18.22 -15.97 7.56
N SER A 97 -18.51 -16.69 6.48
CA SER A 97 -17.59 -16.96 5.39
C SER A 97 -17.42 -15.67 4.56
N LYS A 98 -16.24 -15.04 4.65
CA LYS A 98 -15.90 -13.84 3.87
C LYS A 98 -14.96 -14.18 2.74
N SER A 99 -15.12 -13.53 1.59
CA SER A 99 -14.16 -13.59 0.49
C SER A 99 -12.84 -12.91 0.85
N ILE A 100 -11.75 -13.25 0.15
CA ILE A 100 -10.44 -12.59 0.30
C ILE A 100 -10.57 -11.07 0.18
N SER A 101 -11.35 -10.62 -0.82
CA SER A 101 -11.59 -9.19 -1.05
C SER A 101 -12.33 -8.51 0.09
N GLU A 102 -13.30 -9.17 0.70
CA GLU A 102 -14.02 -8.62 1.87
C GLU A 102 -13.11 -8.48 3.08
N ILE A 103 -12.26 -9.50 3.36
CA ILE A 103 -11.29 -9.46 4.46
C ILE A 103 -10.26 -8.34 4.22
N TYR A 104 -9.76 -8.23 2.98
CA TYR A 104 -8.83 -7.16 2.60
C TYR A 104 -9.47 -5.77 2.77
N ASN A 105 -10.69 -5.59 2.30
CA ASN A 105 -11.40 -4.31 2.43
C ASN A 105 -11.70 -3.96 3.89
N GLU A 106 -11.96 -4.95 4.74
CA GLU A 106 -12.11 -4.73 6.18
C GLU A 106 -10.78 -4.31 6.83
N ALA A 107 -9.68 -4.95 6.45
CA ALA A 107 -8.34 -4.55 6.90
C ALA A 107 -8.00 -3.09 6.51
N VAL A 108 -8.32 -2.70 5.26
CA VAL A 108 -8.14 -1.31 4.80
C VAL A 108 -9.04 -0.33 5.54
N ARG A 109 -10.28 -0.70 5.87
CA ARG A 109 -11.15 0.14 6.72
C ARG A 109 -10.57 0.32 8.11
N SER A 110 -10.09 -0.76 8.74
CA SER A 110 -9.42 -0.68 10.05
C SER A 110 -8.21 0.27 10.00
N LEU A 111 -7.44 0.30 8.90
CA LEU A 111 -6.38 1.30 8.70
C LEU A 111 -6.93 2.73 8.66
N ALA A 112 -8.02 2.96 7.94
CA ALA A 112 -8.64 4.27 7.84
C ALA A 112 -9.20 4.77 9.17
N ASP A 113 -9.65 3.83 10.02
CA ASP A 113 -10.13 4.08 11.38
C ASP A 113 -8.98 4.13 12.43
N GLU A 114 -7.71 4.07 11.97
CA GLU A 114 -6.51 4.03 12.83
C GLU A 114 -6.47 2.83 13.80
N ASP A 115 -7.29 1.79 13.56
CA ASP A 115 -7.24 0.53 14.29
C ASP A 115 -6.17 -0.40 13.69
N TYR A 116 -4.91 -0.04 13.95
CA TYR A 116 -3.75 -0.76 13.42
C TYR A 116 -3.67 -2.21 13.90
N ASP A 117 -4.17 -2.50 15.10
CA ASP A 117 -4.17 -3.85 15.65
C ASP A 117 -5.12 -4.79 14.90
N SER A 118 -6.33 -4.31 14.57
CA SER A 118 -7.29 -5.07 13.77
C SER A 118 -6.83 -5.20 12.34
N ALA A 119 -6.34 -4.11 11.72
CA ALA A 119 -5.77 -4.13 10.38
C ALA A 119 -4.63 -5.16 10.25
N LYS A 120 -3.68 -5.13 11.19
CA LYS A 120 -2.56 -6.08 11.24
C LYS A 120 -3.02 -7.52 11.32
N LYS A 121 -4.00 -7.83 12.19
CA LYS A 121 -4.54 -9.20 12.32
C LYS A 121 -5.16 -9.69 11.01
N LEU A 122 -5.93 -8.85 10.34
CA LEU A 122 -6.59 -9.19 9.08
C LEU A 122 -5.58 -9.38 7.94
N PHE A 123 -4.59 -8.49 7.78
CA PHE A 123 -3.55 -8.67 6.78
C PHE A 123 -2.67 -9.89 7.06
N MET A 124 -2.31 -10.15 8.33
CA MET A 124 -1.59 -11.37 8.72
C MET A 124 -2.41 -12.62 8.41
N TYR A 125 -3.71 -12.59 8.63
CA TYR A 125 -4.60 -13.69 8.28
C TYR A 125 -4.57 -13.96 6.77
N LEU A 126 -4.66 -12.90 5.95
CA LEU A 126 -4.59 -13.02 4.50
C LEU A 126 -3.29 -13.69 4.04
N ILE A 127 -2.14 -13.22 4.47
CA ILE A 127 -0.86 -13.77 4.02
C ILE A 127 -0.58 -15.19 4.50
N ASN A 128 -1.21 -15.62 5.59
CA ASN A 128 -1.01 -16.95 6.16
C ASN A 128 -1.97 -18.01 5.61
N ASN A 129 -3.12 -17.61 5.06
CA ASN A 129 -4.18 -18.56 4.71
C ASN A 129 -4.54 -18.58 3.22
N PHE A 130 -4.03 -17.61 2.45
CA PHE A 130 -4.40 -17.48 1.03
C PHE A 130 -3.16 -17.40 0.12
N SER A 131 -3.38 -17.60 -1.17
CA SER A 131 -2.37 -17.51 -2.22
C SER A 131 -2.83 -16.56 -3.34
N ASP A 132 -3.47 -15.45 -2.98
CA ASP A 132 -4.00 -14.47 -3.91
C ASP A 132 -2.85 -13.57 -4.42
N PRO A 133 -2.60 -13.51 -5.76
CA PRO A 133 -1.48 -12.75 -6.33
C PRO A 133 -1.69 -11.24 -6.28
N ASP A 134 -2.93 -10.77 -6.11
CA ASP A 134 -3.26 -9.35 -6.11
C ASP A 134 -3.30 -8.79 -4.68
N LYS A 135 -3.95 -9.50 -3.74
CA LYS A 135 -4.17 -9.02 -2.37
C LYS A 135 -3.01 -9.31 -1.43
N LEU A 136 -2.24 -10.40 -1.65
CA LEU A 136 -1.10 -10.72 -0.78
C LEU A 136 0.02 -9.66 -0.84
N PRO A 137 0.50 -9.23 -2.02
CA PRO A 137 1.52 -8.19 -2.07
C PRO A 137 1.07 -6.87 -1.45
N LEU A 138 -0.21 -6.52 -1.60
CA LEU A 138 -0.79 -5.34 -0.95
C LEU A 138 -0.84 -5.52 0.57
N SER A 139 -1.22 -6.70 1.06
CA SER A 139 -1.25 -7.02 2.49
C SER A 139 0.14 -6.94 3.12
N LEU A 140 1.17 -7.48 2.43
CA LEU A 140 2.56 -7.36 2.87
C LEU A 140 3.03 -5.90 2.91
N PHE A 141 2.64 -5.11 1.92
CA PHE A 141 2.97 -3.69 1.91
C PHE A 141 2.36 -2.96 3.11
N TRP A 142 1.06 -3.16 3.37
CA TRP A 142 0.38 -2.52 4.50
C TRP A 142 0.92 -2.97 5.86
N LEU A 143 1.27 -4.24 6.02
CA LEU A 143 1.97 -4.71 7.22
C LEU A 143 3.30 -3.99 7.41
N GLY A 144 4.06 -3.79 6.32
CA GLY A 144 5.27 -2.99 6.35
C GLY A 144 5.03 -1.56 6.83
N GLU A 145 3.97 -0.90 6.36
CA GLU A 145 3.60 0.47 6.77
C GLU A 145 3.17 0.54 8.25
N ILE A 146 2.33 -0.41 8.71
CA ILE A 146 1.91 -0.48 10.12
C ILE A 146 3.11 -0.63 11.05
N GLU A 147 4.02 -1.56 10.73
CA GLU A 147 5.21 -1.79 11.54
C GLU A 147 6.18 -0.60 11.48
N PHE A 148 6.29 0.07 10.33
CA PHE A 148 7.09 1.28 10.18
C PHE A 148 6.56 2.42 11.07
N SER A 149 5.26 2.67 11.04
CA SER A 149 4.59 3.69 11.86
C SER A 149 4.73 3.42 13.36
N SER A 150 4.76 2.14 13.73
CA SER A 150 5.00 1.68 15.11
C SER A 150 6.50 1.67 15.49
N SER A 151 7.39 2.14 14.61
CA SER A 151 8.85 2.09 14.77
C SER A 151 9.43 0.67 14.92
N ASN A 152 8.70 -0.37 14.53
CA ASN A 152 9.13 -1.76 14.51
C ASN A 152 9.90 -2.05 13.20
N PHE A 153 11.02 -1.34 12.98
CA PHE A 153 11.73 -1.31 11.71
C PHE A 153 12.21 -2.68 11.21
N GLU A 154 12.54 -3.61 12.09
CA GLU A 154 12.97 -4.95 11.66
C GLU A 154 11.80 -5.78 11.12
N GLU A 155 10.62 -5.71 11.71
CA GLU A 155 9.44 -6.39 11.20
C GLU A 155 8.94 -5.72 9.90
N SER A 156 8.90 -4.40 9.86
CA SER A 156 8.61 -3.63 8.65
C SER A 156 9.49 -4.07 7.47
N LYS A 157 10.80 -4.13 7.70
CA LYS A 157 11.78 -4.58 6.72
C LYS A 157 11.49 -6.01 6.22
N LYS A 158 11.10 -6.93 7.09
CA LYS A 158 10.76 -8.31 6.70
C LYS A 158 9.59 -8.34 5.72
N HIS A 159 8.54 -7.60 6.00
CA HIS A 159 7.36 -7.54 5.13
C HIS A 159 7.69 -6.95 3.75
N TYR A 160 8.45 -5.85 3.68
CA TYR A 160 8.87 -5.31 2.38
C TYR A 160 9.81 -6.25 1.62
N MET A 161 10.74 -6.92 2.31
CA MET A 161 11.62 -7.90 1.66
C MET A 161 10.84 -9.11 1.15
N GLN A 162 9.84 -9.58 1.87
CA GLN A 162 8.97 -10.66 1.43
C GLN A 162 8.16 -10.24 0.20
N LEU A 163 7.59 -9.04 0.18
CA LEU A 163 6.93 -8.48 -0.99
C LEU A 163 7.86 -8.49 -2.21
N ILE A 164 9.06 -7.94 -2.07
CA ILE A 164 10.04 -7.84 -3.16
C ILE A 164 10.45 -9.24 -3.67
N SER A 165 10.69 -10.19 -2.77
CA SER A 165 11.19 -11.52 -3.16
C SER A 165 10.11 -12.45 -3.72
N SER A 166 8.87 -12.31 -3.26
CA SER A 166 7.77 -13.21 -3.65
C SER A 166 6.94 -12.66 -4.82
N PHE A 167 6.99 -11.34 -5.06
CA PHE A 167 6.16 -10.64 -6.04
C PHE A 167 6.98 -9.61 -6.83
N GLU A 168 8.08 -10.05 -7.45
CA GLU A 168 9.08 -9.20 -8.10
C GLU A 168 8.52 -8.19 -9.12
N ASN A 169 7.46 -8.57 -9.83
CA ASN A 169 6.83 -7.75 -10.87
C ASN A 169 5.65 -6.92 -10.36
N HIS A 170 5.34 -6.99 -9.06
CA HIS A 170 4.21 -6.24 -8.53
C HIS A 170 4.54 -4.73 -8.47
N TRP A 171 3.58 -3.90 -8.83
CA TRP A 171 3.74 -2.45 -8.94
C TRP A 171 4.16 -1.75 -7.64
N ARG A 172 3.95 -2.37 -6.47
CA ARG A 172 4.40 -1.88 -5.16
C ARG A 172 5.89 -2.14 -4.89
N VAL A 173 6.56 -2.96 -5.67
CA VAL A 173 7.97 -3.33 -5.46
C VAL A 173 8.90 -2.10 -5.47
N PRO A 174 8.79 -1.16 -6.41
CA PRO A 174 9.63 0.05 -6.38
C PRO A 174 9.47 0.85 -5.10
N LEU A 175 8.23 0.98 -4.61
CA LEU A 175 7.95 1.69 -3.37
C LEU A 175 8.45 0.93 -2.14
N ALA A 176 8.35 -0.40 -2.13
CA ALA A 176 8.92 -1.22 -1.06
C ALA A 176 10.45 -1.06 -0.98
N HIS A 177 11.15 -0.95 -2.11
CA HIS A 177 12.58 -0.61 -2.11
C HIS A 177 12.86 0.77 -1.53
N LYS A 178 12.04 1.78 -1.86
CA LYS A 178 12.14 3.13 -1.27
C LYS A 178 11.95 3.08 0.24
N LYS A 179 10.94 2.34 0.73
CA LYS A 179 10.66 2.16 2.17
C LYS A 179 11.80 1.45 2.91
N LEU A 180 12.51 0.53 2.28
CA LEU A 180 13.74 -0.04 2.85
C LEU A 180 14.85 1.02 2.99
N GLY A 181 14.89 2.01 2.11
CA GLY A 181 15.72 3.20 2.24
C GLY A 181 15.33 4.04 3.46
N ASP A 182 14.02 4.30 3.63
CA ASP A 182 13.48 5.06 4.75
C ASP A 182 13.81 4.39 6.09
N ILE A 183 13.65 3.09 6.19
CA ILE A 183 14.05 2.31 7.38
C ILE A 183 15.54 2.50 7.66
N SER A 184 16.38 2.39 6.63
CA SER A 184 17.82 2.59 6.81
C SER A 184 18.15 3.98 7.30
N PHE A 185 17.45 5.00 6.80
CA PHE A 185 17.58 6.38 7.25
C PHE A 185 17.17 6.56 8.71
N LYS A 186 15.98 6.06 9.10
CA LYS A 186 15.48 6.10 10.48
C LYS A 186 16.42 5.39 11.47
N LEU A 187 17.12 4.35 11.03
CA LEU A 187 18.14 3.65 11.82
C LEU A 187 19.52 4.34 11.81
N GLY A 188 19.65 5.51 11.17
CA GLY A 188 20.92 6.26 11.09
C GLY A 188 21.93 5.68 10.07
N ASN A 189 21.55 4.70 9.27
CA ASN A 189 22.38 4.08 8.24
C ASN A 189 22.33 4.88 6.94
N ILE A 190 22.81 6.12 6.99
CA ILE A 190 22.71 7.13 5.91
C ILE A 190 23.24 6.59 4.59
N LYS A 191 24.41 5.92 4.60
CA LYS A 191 25.00 5.36 3.39
C LYS A 191 24.07 4.35 2.73
N THR A 192 23.54 3.41 3.49
CA THR A 192 22.61 2.38 2.96
C THR A 192 21.31 3.01 2.46
N ALA A 193 20.79 4.03 3.16
CA ALA A 193 19.62 4.76 2.71
C ALA A 193 19.84 5.40 1.33
N LYS A 194 20.95 6.14 1.16
CA LYS A 194 21.32 6.73 -0.14
C LYS A 194 21.46 5.68 -1.25
N GLU A 195 22.10 4.55 -0.96
CA GLU A 195 22.25 3.44 -1.93
C GLU A 195 20.88 2.88 -2.36
N LYS A 196 19.93 2.74 -1.43
CA LYS A 196 18.56 2.27 -1.71
C LYS A 196 17.78 3.26 -2.58
N TYR A 197 17.82 4.54 -2.25
CA TYR A 197 17.14 5.56 -3.04
C TYR A 197 17.72 5.67 -4.47
N GLN A 198 19.05 5.66 -4.59
CA GLN A 198 19.72 5.64 -5.91
C GLN A 198 19.36 4.39 -6.72
N PHE A 199 19.20 3.25 -6.07
CA PHE A 199 18.72 2.02 -6.71
C PHE A 199 17.33 2.23 -7.31
N VAL A 200 16.38 2.78 -6.55
CA VAL A 200 15.01 3.03 -7.04
C VAL A 200 14.99 3.98 -8.22
N ILE A 201 15.78 5.07 -8.16
CA ILE A 201 15.87 6.05 -9.25
C ILE A 201 16.43 5.42 -10.53
N ARG A 202 17.40 4.53 -10.42
CA ARG A 202 18.05 3.88 -11.55
C ARG A 202 17.18 2.77 -12.16
N GLU A 203 16.62 1.89 -11.32
CA GLU A 203 15.91 0.70 -11.80
C GLU A 203 14.45 0.99 -12.16
N PHE A 204 13.85 2.02 -11.58
CA PHE A 204 12.43 2.35 -11.76
C PHE A 204 12.19 3.82 -12.13
N PRO A 205 12.87 4.35 -13.18
CA PRO A 205 12.89 5.80 -13.46
C PRO A 205 11.52 6.41 -13.76
N ASN A 206 10.58 5.61 -14.27
CA ASN A 206 9.24 6.05 -14.63
C ASN A 206 8.19 5.77 -13.53
N ASN A 207 8.61 5.26 -12.36
CA ASN A 207 7.71 4.99 -11.25
C ASN A 207 7.70 6.18 -10.27
N PRO A 208 6.56 6.54 -9.69
CA PRO A 208 6.49 7.59 -8.67
C PRO A 208 7.46 7.43 -7.50
N ALA A 209 7.81 6.20 -7.12
CA ALA A 209 8.81 5.93 -6.10
C ALA A 209 10.19 6.51 -6.43
N SER A 210 10.52 6.69 -7.73
CA SER A 210 11.76 7.34 -8.16
C SER A 210 11.80 8.82 -7.77
N SER A 211 10.75 9.56 -8.04
CA SER A 211 10.63 10.97 -7.64
C SER A 211 10.64 11.14 -6.12
N MET A 212 9.95 10.25 -5.39
CA MET A 212 9.99 10.24 -3.93
C MET A 212 11.39 9.93 -3.38
N SER A 213 12.13 9.03 -4.04
CA SER A 213 13.50 8.69 -3.64
C SER A 213 14.47 9.84 -3.91
N LEU A 214 14.28 10.58 -5.01
CA LEU A 214 15.06 11.78 -5.32
C LEU A 214 14.85 12.85 -4.25
N GLN A 215 13.60 13.13 -3.90
CA GLN A 215 13.27 14.06 -2.82
C GLN A 215 13.91 13.64 -1.49
N SER A 216 13.86 12.35 -1.14
CA SER A 216 14.51 11.85 0.08
C SER A 216 16.04 12.05 0.07
N LEU A 217 16.70 11.98 -1.09
CA LEU A 217 18.14 12.29 -1.22
C LEU A 217 18.42 13.76 -1.04
N GLU A 218 17.61 14.64 -1.63
CA GLU A 218 17.73 16.10 -1.49
C GLU A 218 17.55 16.54 -0.03
N ASP A 219 16.61 15.96 0.69
CA ASP A 219 16.35 16.25 2.10
C ASP A 219 17.52 15.79 3.04
N MET A 220 18.45 14.99 2.51
CA MET A 220 19.61 14.47 3.25
C MET A 220 20.91 15.29 3.02
N GLU A 221 20.88 16.29 2.14
CA GLU A 221 22.01 17.18 1.85
C GLU A 221 21.98 18.45 2.72
#